data_234dee4c4e42f8aae4fce344dc6941ac
#
_entry.id   234dee4c4e42f8aae4fce344dc6941ac
#
_cell.length_a   1.000
_cell.length_b   1.000
_cell.length_c   1.000
_cell.angle_alpha   90.00
_cell.angle_beta   90.00
_cell.angle_gamma   90.00
#
_symmetry.space_group_name_H-M   'P 1'
#
loop_
_entity.id
_entity.type
_entity.pdbx_description
1 polymer ?
#
loop_
_entity_poly.entity_id
_entity_poly.type
_entity_poly.pdbx_seq_one_letter_code
_entity_poly.pdbx_strand_id
1 'polypeptide(L)'
;MMVAQRALFDTNILIDYLNGIPQAKDVLTEYHINPAISAITWMEVMVGAKKQGPALELKTRQFLGQFLLLPITDEVAERAVELRHSQHVKLPDAIIWATAQVGFRTLISRNPKDFGTDNGVLMPYRL
;
A
#
# COMPACT_ATOMS: atom_id res chain seq x y z
N MET A 1 10.67 -3.08 25.49
CA MET A 1 9.94 -1.96 24.89
C MET A 1 9.41 -2.37 23.52
N MET A 2 8.13 -2.21 23.33
CA MET A 2 7.50 -2.53 22.04
C MET A 2 7.60 -1.34 21.11
N VAL A 3 8.15 -1.57 19.93
CA VAL A 3 8.18 -0.56 18.86
C VAL A 3 6.88 -0.69 18.07
N ALA A 4 6.16 0.41 17.86
CA ALA A 4 4.96 0.41 17.05
C ALA A 4 5.32 -0.05 15.63
N GLN A 5 4.54 -0.99 15.08
CA GLN A 5 4.71 -1.43 13.71
C GLN A 5 4.41 -0.30 12.76
N ARG A 6 5.34 -0.05 11.83
CA ARG A 6 5.12 0.90 10.75
C ARG A 6 4.52 0.17 9.57
N ALA A 7 3.38 0.64 9.11
CA ALA A 7 2.67 0.03 8.01
C ALA A 7 2.92 0.76 6.69
N LEU A 8 2.98 -0.02 5.62
CA LEU A 8 2.77 0.47 4.26
C LEU A 8 1.59 -0.32 3.71
N PHE A 9 0.55 0.39 3.27
CA PHE A 9 -0.68 -0.26 2.82
C PHE A 9 -0.64 -0.51 1.33
N ASP A 10 -1.00 -1.75 0.94
CA ASP A 10 -1.26 -2.08 -0.45
C ASP A 10 -2.53 -1.34 -0.92
N THR A 11 -2.62 -1.11 -2.21
CA THR A 11 -3.72 -0.40 -2.85
C THR A 11 -5.09 -0.99 -2.48
N ASN A 12 -5.21 -2.32 -2.38
CA ASN A 12 -6.48 -2.97 -2.09
C ASN A 12 -7.08 -2.56 -0.73
N ILE A 13 -6.25 -2.29 0.28
CA ILE A 13 -6.73 -1.84 1.59
C ILE A 13 -7.41 -0.47 1.47
N LEU A 14 -6.79 0.45 0.72
CA LEU A 14 -7.35 1.80 0.54
C LEU A 14 -8.63 1.77 -0.29
N ILE A 15 -8.66 0.95 -1.34
CA ILE A 15 -9.85 0.78 -2.17
C ILE A 15 -10.99 0.19 -1.32
N ASP A 16 -10.72 -0.82 -0.50
CA ASP A 16 -11.72 -1.39 0.40
C ASP A 16 -12.28 -0.32 1.35
N TYR A 17 -11.40 0.51 1.94
CA TYR A 17 -11.85 1.60 2.81
C TYR A 17 -12.78 2.58 2.07
N LEU A 18 -12.39 2.99 0.86
CA LEU A 18 -13.18 3.91 0.05
C LEU A 18 -14.52 3.30 -0.39
N ASN A 19 -14.59 1.97 -0.47
CA ASN A 19 -15.82 1.24 -0.75
C ASN A 19 -16.65 0.94 0.50
N GLY A 20 -16.25 1.47 1.66
CA GLY A 20 -17.04 1.33 2.88
C GLY A 20 -16.87 0.00 3.62
N ILE A 21 -15.81 -0.75 3.33
CA ILE A 21 -15.53 -2.02 4.02
C ILE A 21 -15.08 -1.73 5.46
N PRO A 22 -15.86 -2.15 6.49
CA PRO A 22 -15.53 -1.79 7.87
C PRO A 22 -14.21 -2.39 8.37
N GLN A 23 -13.82 -3.57 7.91
CA GLN A 23 -12.55 -4.19 8.28
C GLN A 23 -11.36 -3.32 7.83
N ALA A 24 -11.46 -2.66 6.66
CA ALA A 24 -10.42 -1.76 6.19
C ALA A 24 -10.28 -0.55 7.11
N LYS A 25 -11.40 0.02 7.57
CA LYS A 25 -11.38 1.13 8.53
C LYS A 25 -10.69 0.71 9.83
N ASP A 26 -10.98 -0.49 10.33
CA ASP A 26 -10.37 -1.00 11.54
C ASP A 26 -8.85 -1.12 11.41
N VAL A 27 -8.38 -1.60 10.27
CA VAL A 27 -6.94 -1.74 9.99
C VAL A 27 -6.27 -0.37 9.93
N LEU A 28 -6.86 0.59 9.23
CA LEU A 28 -6.30 1.95 9.16
C LEU A 28 -6.24 2.60 10.53
N THR A 29 -7.22 2.32 11.39
CA THR A 29 -7.22 2.82 12.76
C THR A 29 -6.13 2.15 13.59
N GLU A 30 -5.96 0.83 13.46
CA GLU A 30 -4.94 0.08 14.19
C GLU A 30 -3.53 0.56 13.88
N TYR A 31 -3.24 0.85 12.60
CA TYR A 31 -1.92 1.26 12.15
C TYR A 31 -1.85 2.76 11.86
N HIS A 32 -2.51 3.59 12.69
CA HIS A 32 -2.60 5.03 12.46
C HIS A 32 -1.31 5.81 12.75
N ILE A 33 -0.31 5.19 13.36
CA ILE A 33 0.94 5.88 13.68
C ILE A 33 1.86 5.85 12.46
N ASN A 34 2.02 7.02 11.83
CA ASN A 34 2.90 7.23 10.69
C ASN A 34 2.64 6.25 9.53
N PRO A 35 1.37 6.08 9.10
CA PRO A 35 1.05 5.17 8.00
C PRO A 35 1.58 5.69 6.67
N ALA A 36 2.01 4.79 5.80
CA ALA A 36 2.59 5.18 4.51
C ALA A 36 1.95 4.44 3.35
N ILE A 37 2.08 5.02 2.18
CA ILE A 37 1.72 4.40 0.91
C ILE A 37 2.84 4.65 -0.10
N SER A 38 2.95 3.75 -1.07
CA SER A 38 3.84 3.93 -2.21
C SER A 38 3.26 4.93 -3.21
N ALA A 39 4.13 5.60 -3.94
CA ALA A 39 3.72 6.47 -5.04
C ALA A 39 2.82 5.74 -6.06
N ILE A 40 3.09 4.45 -6.32
CA ILE A 40 2.24 3.68 -7.25
C ILE A 40 0.84 3.47 -6.69
N THR A 41 0.71 3.24 -5.38
CA THR A 41 -0.60 3.13 -4.73
C THR A 41 -1.39 4.44 -4.86
N TRP A 42 -0.72 5.58 -4.61
CA TRP A 42 -1.34 6.88 -4.80
C TRP A 42 -1.90 7.04 -6.21
N MET A 43 -1.10 6.68 -7.22
CA MET A 43 -1.52 6.77 -8.62
C MET A 43 -2.71 5.87 -8.92
N GLU A 44 -2.68 4.61 -8.47
CA GLU A 44 -3.76 3.66 -8.72
C GLU A 44 -5.09 4.13 -8.11
N VAL A 45 -5.04 4.62 -6.88
CA VAL A 45 -6.24 5.11 -6.19
C VAL A 45 -6.77 6.37 -6.88
N MET A 46 -5.89 7.30 -7.26
CA MET A 46 -6.30 8.55 -7.92
C MET A 46 -6.85 8.32 -9.32
N VAL A 47 -6.33 7.34 -10.07
CA VAL A 47 -6.90 6.98 -11.38
C VAL A 47 -8.37 6.57 -11.21
N GLY A 48 -8.67 5.74 -10.20
CA GLY A 48 -10.03 5.32 -9.90
C GLY A 48 -10.94 6.49 -9.53
N ALA A 49 -10.44 7.38 -8.68
CA ALA A 49 -11.20 8.55 -8.22
C ALA A 49 -11.51 9.51 -9.37
N LYS A 50 -10.55 9.74 -10.25
CA LYS A 50 -10.70 10.66 -11.37
C LYS A 50 -11.82 10.23 -12.32
N LYS A 51 -12.00 8.92 -12.49
CA LYS A 51 -13.10 8.37 -13.33
C LYS A 51 -14.47 8.69 -12.77
N GLN A 52 -14.59 8.98 -11.48
CA GLN A 52 -15.86 9.20 -10.79
C GLN A 52 -16.21 10.69 -10.64
N GLY A 53 -15.36 11.58 -11.12
CA GLY A 53 -15.64 13.01 -11.18
C GLY A 53 -14.91 13.85 -10.14
N PRO A 54 -14.99 15.22 -10.30
CA PRO A 54 -14.15 16.13 -9.51
C PRO A 54 -14.40 16.11 -8.00
N ALA A 55 -15.65 15.90 -7.58
CA ALA A 55 -15.99 15.87 -6.15
C ALA A 55 -15.31 14.70 -5.43
N LEU A 56 -15.35 13.50 -6.03
CA LEU A 56 -14.71 12.34 -5.44
C LEU A 56 -13.19 12.43 -5.55
N GLU A 57 -12.68 12.97 -6.66
CA GLU A 57 -11.24 13.22 -6.82
C GLU A 57 -10.70 14.08 -5.67
N LEU A 58 -11.40 15.17 -5.33
CA LEU A 58 -10.98 16.04 -4.23
C LEU A 58 -10.99 15.30 -2.87
N LYS A 59 -12.07 14.60 -2.58
CA LYS A 59 -12.18 13.85 -1.31
C LYS A 59 -11.10 12.76 -1.20
N THR A 60 -10.83 12.07 -2.29
CA THR A 60 -9.81 11.02 -2.32
C THR A 60 -8.42 11.60 -2.11
N ARG A 61 -8.14 12.74 -2.74
CA ARG A 61 -6.87 13.45 -2.57
C ARG A 61 -6.66 13.86 -1.11
N GLN A 62 -7.70 14.34 -0.45
CA GLN A 62 -7.66 14.72 0.96
C GLN A 62 -7.42 13.48 1.85
N PHE A 63 -8.08 12.37 1.55
CA PHE A 63 -7.88 11.12 2.25
C PHE A 63 -6.42 10.64 2.13
N LEU A 64 -5.89 10.61 0.91
CA LEU A 64 -4.51 10.17 0.66
C LEU A 64 -3.48 11.10 1.31
N GLY A 65 -3.83 12.36 1.53
CA GLY A 65 -2.97 13.34 2.22
C GLY A 65 -2.68 13.00 3.68
N GLN A 66 -3.42 12.05 4.26
CA GLN A 66 -3.19 11.58 5.63
C GLN A 66 -2.05 10.58 5.74
N PHE A 67 -1.57 10.07 4.61
CA PHE A 67 -0.50 9.07 4.58
C PHE A 67 0.82 9.72 4.18
N LEU A 68 1.91 9.17 4.71
CA LEU A 68 3.23 9.51 4.21
C LEU A 68 3.39 8.89 2.82
N LEU A 69 3.59 9.73 1.81
CA LEU A 69 3.79 9.27 0.44
C LEU A 69 5.28 8.97 0.23
N LEU A 70 5.61 7.70 0.02
CA LEU A 70 6.98 7.28 -0.21
C LEU A 70 7.26 7.22 -1.71
N PRO A 71 8.26 7.97 -2.18
CA PRO A 71 8.57 8.04 -3.61
C PRO A 71 9.28 6.79 -4.11
N ILE A 72 9.28 6.62 -5.43
CA ILE A 72 10.06 5.57 -6.10
C ILE A 72 11.48 6.12 -6.26
N THR A 73 12.33 5.83 -5.28
CA THR A 73 13.74 6.22 -5.31
C THR A 73 14.54 5.24 -6.17
N ASP A 74 15.81 5.57 -6.45
CA ASP A 74 16.70 4.65 -7.16
C ASP A 74 16.80 3.32 -6.42
N GLU A 75 16.90 3.35 -5.09
CA GLU A 75 16.97 2.16 -4.26
C GLU A 75 15.72 1.31 -4.38
N VAL A 76 14.55 1.94 -4.34
CA VAL A 76 13.26 1.25 -4.53
C VAL A 76 13.19 0.63 -5.93
N ALA A 77 13.59 1.36 -6.95
CA ALA A 77 13.56 0.88 -8.33
C ALA A 77 14.46 -0.35 -8.50
N GLU A 78 15.69 -0.30 -7.98
CA GLU A 78 16.62 -1.43 -8.04
C GLU A 78 16.04 -2.65 -7.33
N ARG A 79 15.48 -2.47 -6.14
CA ARG A 79 14.89 -3.56 -5.39
C ARG A 79 13.66 -4.15 -6.10
N ALA A 80 12.83 -3.30 -6.70
CA ALA A 80 11.65 -3.75 -7.44
C ALA A 80 12.03 -4.62 -8.64
N VAL A 81 13.07 -4.24 -9.39
CA VAL A 81 13.57 -5.02 -10.51
C VAL A 81 14.04 -6.39 -10.03
N GLU A 82 14.77 -6.46 -8.93
CA GLU A 82 15.24 -7.70 -8.35
C GLU A 82 14.08 -8.60 -7.91
N LEU A 83 13.08 -8.04 -7.25
CA LEU A 83 11.88 -8.80 -6.82
C LEU A 83 11.10 -9.32 -8.03
N ARG A 84 10.94 -8.51 -9.06
CA ARG A 84 10.29 -8.93 -10.31
C ARG A 84 11.04 -10.10 -10.94
N HIS A 85 12.36 -10.03 -10.96
CA HIS A 85 13.21 -11.05 -11.57
C HIS A 85 13.20 -12.36 -10.76
N SER A 86 13.42 -12.28 -9.44
CA SER A 86 13.62 -13.47 -8.60
C SER A 86 12.34 -14.09 -8.07
N GLN A 87 11.31 -13.28 -7.80
CA GLN A 87 10.06 -13.72 -7.18
C GLN A 87 8.89 -13.78 -8.16
N HIS A 88 9.09 -13.35 -9.40
CA HIS A 88 8.04 -13.32 -10.43
C HIS A 88 6.81 -12.48 -10.04
N VAL A 89 7.01 -11.49 -9.18
CA VAL A 89 5.96 -10.56 -8.77
C VAL A 89 5.70 -9.57 -9.90
N LYS A 90 4.45 -9.20 -10.15
CA LYS A 90 4.11 -8.18 -11.14
C LYS A 90 4.78 -6.86 -10.79
N LEU A 91 5.19 -6.09 -11.79
CA LEU A 91 5.99 -4.88 -11.54
C LEU A 91 5.33 -3.88 -10.58
N PRO A 92 4.02 -3.54 -10.70
CA PRO A 92 3.40 -2.65 -9.72
C PRO A 92 3.48 -3.19 -8.29
N ASP A 93 3.23 -4.48 -8.09
CA ASP A 93 3.33 -5.11 -6.78
C ASP A 93 4.79 -5.14 -6.28
N ALA A 94 5.73 -5.38 -7.18
CA ALA A 94 7.16 -5.35 -6.85
C ALA A 94 7.58 -3.97 -6.36
N ILE A 95 7.06 -2.90 -6.96
CA ILE A 95 7.34 -1.52 -6.53
C ILE A 95 6.78 -1.28 -5.13
N ILE A 96 5.56 -1.70 -4.87
CA ILE A 96 4.93 -1.55 -3.55
C ILE A 96 5.75 -2.31 -2.49
N TRP A 97 6.09 -3.56 -2.79
CA TRP A 97 6.86 -4.39 -1.86
C TRP A 97 8.26 -3.84 -1.61
N ALA A 98 8.95 -3.42 -2.68
CA ALA A 98 10.27 -2.79 -2.57
C ALA A 98 10.21 -1.53 -1.70
N THR A 99 9.17 -0.71 -1.85
CA THR A 99 8.98 0.49 -1.05
C THR A 99 8.89 0.13 0.43
N ALA A 100 8.16 -0.92 0.78
CA ALA A 100 8.03 -1.39 2.15
C ALA A 100 9.38 -1.88 2.69
N GLN A 101 10.11 -2.68 1.91
CA GLN A 101 11.40 -3.24 2.33
C GLN A 101 12.45 -2.15 2.54
N VAL A 102 12.58 -1.23 1.60
CA VAL A 102 13.54 -0.12 1.69
C VAL A 102 13.22 0.79 2.88
N GLY A 103 11.94 1.00 3.16
CA GLY A 103 11.48 1.83 4.26
C GLY A 103 11.38 1.11 5.60
N PHE A 104 11.74 -0.16 5.69
CA PHE A 104 11.61 -0.98 6.90
C PHE A 104 10.19 -0.94 7.46
N ARG A 105 9.21 -1.10 6.58
CA ARG A 105 7.79 -1.10 6.92
C ARG A 105 7.17 -2.46 6.66
N THR A 106 6.15 -2.80 7.44
CA THR A 106 5.36 -4.00 7.20
C THR A 106 4.37 -3.71 6.08
N LEU A 107 4.42 -4.50 5.01
CA LEU A 107 3.43 -4.40 3.94
C LEU A 107 2.15 -5.09 4.40
N ILE A 108 1.05 -4.35 4.34
CA ILE A 108 -0.29 -4.85 4.70
C ILE A 108 -1.11 -4.95 3.43
N SER A 109 -1.52 -6.17 3.09
CA SER A 109 -2.27 -6.47 1.85
C SER A 109 -3.31 -7.53 2.12
N ARG A 110 -4.47 -7.39 1.47
CA ARG A 110 -5.51 -8.41 1.49
C ARG A 110 -5.15 -9.62 0.63
N ASN A 111 -4.21 -9.46 -0.30
CA ASN A 111 -3.77 -10.51 -1.22
C ASN A 111 -2.27 -10.78 -1.09
N PRO A 112 -1.80 -11.34 0.03
CA PRO A 112 -0.36 -11.55 0.24
C PRO A 112 0.28 -12.48 -0.78
N LYS A 113 -0.49 -13.37 -1.41
CA LYS A 113 0.01 -14.29 -2.45
C LYS A 113 0.51 -13.57 -3.69
N ASP A 114 0.08 -12.32 -3.93
CA ASP A 114 0.58 -11.51 -5.05
C ASP A 114 2.06 -11.17 -4.90
N PHE A 115 2.62 -11.38 -3.72
CA PHE A 115 4.01 -11.09 -3.36
C PHE A 115 4.85 -12.36 -3.18
N GLY A 116 4.38 -13.50 -3.70
CA GLY A 116 5.06 -14.78 -3.57
C GLY A 116 4.68 -15.53 -2.29
N THR A 117 5.48 -16.55 -1.94
CA THR A 117 5.30 -17.33 -0.73
C THR A 117 6.30 -16.92 0.34
N ASP A 118 5.96 -17.11 1.62
CA ASP A 118 6.82 -16.79 2.77
C ASP A 118 7.40 -15.38 2.71
N ASN A 119 6.53 -14.42 2.38
CA ASN A 119 6.94 -13.08 1.99
C ASN A 119 6.95 -12.05 3.13
N GLY A 120 6.45 -12.41 4.31
CA GLY A 120 6.34 -11.48 5.44
C GLY A 120 5.25 -10.41 5.27
N VAL A 121 4.40 -10.54 4.26
CA VAL A 121 3.28 -9.62 4.05
C VAL A 121 2.14 -9.97 4.99
N LEU A 122 1.63 -8.97 5.69
CA LEU A 122 0.54 -9.15 6.66
C LEU A 122 -0.81 -9.04 5.97
N MET A 123 -1.64 -10.09 6.11
CA MET A 123 -3.01 -10.07 5.65
C MET A 123 -3.93 -9.75 6.83
N PRO A 124 -4.55 -8.54 6.86
CA PRO A 124 -5.27 -8.10 8.05
C PRO A 124 -6.68 -8.66 8.19
N TYR A 125 -7.30 -9.02 7.08
CA TYR A 125 -8.67 -9.55 7.07
C TYR A 125 -8.97 -10.28 5.76
N ARG A 126 -10.01 -11.09 5.78
CA ARG A 126 -10.58 -11.75 4.59
C ARG A 126 -11.99 -11.20 4.35
N LEU A 127 -12.35 -11.07 3.11
CA LEU A 127 -13.72 -10.69 2.72
C LEU A 127 -14.53 -11.90 2.32
#